data_aea2b942e71cdde98b5df13bed2aacba
#
_entry.id   aea2b942e71cdde98b5df13bed2aacba
#
_cell.length_a   1.000
_cell.length_b   1.000
_cell.length_c   1.000
_cell.angle_alpha   90.00
_cell.angle_beta   90.00
_cell.angle_gamma   90.00
#
_symmetry.space_group_name_H-M   'P 1'
#
loop_
_entity.id
_entity.type
_entity.pdbx_description
1 polymer ?
#
loop_
_entity_poly.entity_id
_entity_poly.type
_entity_poly.pdbx_seq_one_letter_code
_entity_poly.pdbx_strand_id
1 'polypeptide(L)'
;MDKIFTKNIEHESAVKHVTGKAIYTDDISEPKNLLHAVIGYSNCSKGVIKKIDYKDVLSSEGVVDIITEKDIEGINDVGPIFKGDKIFTSKNIEYYGQPIFAVIAKTNNLAKKAALKVKIDLKISKPIVSIEEALKKKSFVLKPKHLTRGNIKDGFKKSDNILKGKLYSGGQDHFYLEGQIAITLPCLLYTSPSPRDY
;
A
#
# COMPACT_ATOMS: atom_id res chain seq x y z
N MET A 1 11.02 44.17 9.28
CA MET A 1 10.94 42.66 9.24
C MET A 1 10.47 42.29 7.87
N ASP A 2 11.35 41.82 7.01
CA ASP A 2 11.00 41.31 5.69
C ASP A 2 10.11 40.09 5.89
N LYS A 3 8.90 40.15 5.32
CA LYS A 3 7.95 39.04 5.41
C LYS A 3 8.46 37.87 4.60
N ILE A 4 9.16 36.97 5.24
CA ILE A 4 9.70 35.71 4.64
C ILE A 4 8.59 34.94 3.92
N PHE A 5 7.36 35.01 4.41
CA PHE A 5 6.18 34.33 3.85
C PHE A 5 5.66 34.89 2.51
N THR A 6 6.22 35.98 2.00
CA THR A 6 5.82 36.58 0.71
C THR A 6 6.89 36.46 -0.37
N LYS A 7 8.06 35.87 -0.06
CA LYS A 7 9.07 35.60 -1.10
C LYS A 7 8.70 34.32 -1.84
N ASN A 8 8.63 34.42 -3.14
CA ASN A 8 8.50 33.26 -4.03
C ASN A 8 9.83 32.54 -4.03
N ILE A 9 9.99 31.54 -3.16
CA ILE A 9 11.20 30.74 -3.07
C ILE A 9 11.00 29.52 -3.95
N GLU A 10 11.88 29.33 -4.91
CA GLU A 10 11.87 28.16 -5.78
C GLU A 10 12.21 26.90 -4.95
N HIS A 11 11.54 25.80 -5.27
CA HIS A 11 11.83 24.51 -4.66
C HIS A 11 13.26 24.06 -5.02
N GLU A 12 14.03 23.57 -4.06
CA GLU A 12 15.45 23.19 -4.23
C GLU A 12 15.70 22.27 -5.42
N SER A 13 14.78 21.37 -5.68
CA SER A 13 14.88 20.40 -6.78
C SER A 13 14.18 20.84 -8.07
N ALA A 14 13.57 22.02 -8.12
CA ALA A 14 12.76 22.46 -9.27
C ALA A 14 13.54 22.37 -10.59
N VAL A 15 14.79 22.89 -10.62
CA VAL A 15 15.66 22.84 -11.79
C VAL A 15 15.94 21.41 -12.23
N LYS A 16 16.17 20.48 -11.30
CA LYS A 16 16.42 19.08 -11.63
C LYS A 16 15.21 18.42 -12.29
N HIS A 17 14.01 18.70 -11.78
CA HIS A 17 12.77 18.15 -12.34
C HIS A 17 12.49 18.66 -13.74
N VAL A 18 12.56 19.97 -13.96
CA VAL A 18 12.26 20.56 -15.28
C VAL A 18 13.34 20.31 -16.34
N THR A 19 14.56 19.99 -15.93
CA THR A 19 15.67 19.67 -16.85
C THR A 19 15.88 18.17 -17.04
N GLY A 20 15.08 17.30 -16.40
CA GLY A 20 15.23 15.84 -16.46
C GLY A 20 16.50 15.33 -15.74
N LYS A 21 17.09 16.10 -14.84
CA LYS A 21 18.27 15.72 -14.05
C LYS A 21 17.92 15.17 -12.66
N ALA A 22 16.63 15.14 -12.29
CA ALA A 22 16.19 14.49 -11.07
C ALA A 22 16.42 12.98 -11.19
N ILE A 23 17.03 12.39 -10.18
CA ILE A 23 17.31 10.95 -10.10
C ILE A 23 16.31 10.37 -9.11
N TYR A 24 15.52 9.42 -9.59
CA TYR A 24 14.61 8.61 -8.77
C TYR A 24 15.26 7.26 -8.43
N THR A 25 14.63 6.51 -7.54
CA THR A 25 15.17 5.22 -7.09
C THR A 25 15.38 4.24 -8.26
N ASP A 26 14.48 4.26 -9.26
CA ASP A 26 14.63 3.42 -10.47
C ASP A 26 15.76 3.85 -11.40
N ASP A 27 16.26 5.08 -11.28
CA ASP A 27 17.36 5.58 -12.11
C ASP A 27 18.72 5.21 -11.53
N ILE A 28 18.76 4.69 -10.31
CA ILE A 28 19.99 4.28 -9.63
C ILE A 28 20.53 3.02 -10.33
N SER A 29 21.80 3.07 -10.73
CA SER A 29 22.46 1.93 -11.34
C SER A 29 22.46 0.73 -10.39
N GLU A 30 21.96 -0.40 -10.85
CA GLU A 30 21.86 -1.61 -10.05
C GLU A 30 23.25 -2.10 -9.61
N PRO A 31 23.47 -2.33 -8.30
CA PRO A 31 24.69 -2.95 -7.81
C PRO A 31 24.89 -4.34 -8.41
N LYS A 32 26.16 -4.76 -8.56
CA LYS A 32 26.45 -6.14 -8.95
C LYS A 32 25.84 -7.11 -7.94
N ASN A 33 25.21 -8.17 -8.44
CA ASN A 33 24.52 -9.20 -7.66
C ASN A 33 23.28 -8.72 -6.87
N LEU A 34 22.66 -7.60 -7.29
CA LEU A 34 21.37 -7.19 -6.77
C LEU A 34 20.35 -8.32 -6.94
N LEU A 35 19.57 -8.60 -5.90
CA LEU A 35 18.43 -9.50 -5.97
C LEU A 35 17.14 -8.66 -6.10
N HIS A 36 16.20 -9.17 -6.85
CA HIS A 36 14.93 -8.51 -7.10
C HIS A 36 13.82 -9.20 -6.32
N ALA A 37 13.05 -8.41 -5.56
CA ALA A 37 11.87 -8.85 -4.85
C ALA A 37 10.61 -8.50 -5.64
N VAL A 38 9.75 -9.48 -5.89
CA VAL A 38 8.43 -9.27 -6.51
C VAL A 38 7.35 -9.80 -5.58
N ILE A 39 6.38 -8.94 -5.27
CA ILE A 39 5.30 -9.28 -4.36
C ILE A 39 4.24 -10.11 -5.08
N GLY A 40 3.83 -11.22 -4.45
CA GLY A 40 2.67 -12.01 -4.84
C GLY A 40 1.42 -11.51 -4.13
N TYR A 41 0.40 -11.18 -4.92
CA TYR A 41 -0.83 -10.57 -4.44
C TYR A 41 -2.02 -11.52 -4.47
N SER A 42 -3.04 -11.20 -3.67
CA SER A 42 -4.33 -11.87 -3.75
C SER A 42 -5.05 -11.51 -5.05
N ASN A 43 -5.73 -12.49 -5.64
CA ASN A 43 -6.59 -12.34 -6.82
C ASN A 43 -8.07 -12.29 -6.47
N CYS A 44 -8.42 -12.14 -5.21
CA CYS A 44 -9.80 -11.97 -4.76
C CYS A 44 -9.90 -10.85 -3.73
N SER A 45 -11.10 -10.26 -3.61
CA SER A 45 -11.35 -9.13 -2.73
C SER A 45 -11.69 -9.53 -1.30
N LYS A 46 -12.09 -10.77 -1.06
CA LYS A 46 -12.39 -11.30 0.27
C LYS A 46 -12.33 -12.82 0.28
N GLY A 47 -11.62 -13.38 1.23
CA GLY A 47 -11.52 -14.83 1.33
C GLY A 47 -10.68 -15.28 2.51
N VAL A 48 -10.54 -16.61 2.60
CA VAL A 48 -9.65 -17.26 3.58
C VAL A 48 -8.70 -18.16 2.82
N ILE A 49 -7.43 -18.00 3.05
CA ILE A 49 -6.37 -18.85 2.52
C ILE A 49 -6.43 -20.18 3.28
N LYS A 50 -6.60 -21.28 2.54
CA LYS A 50 -6.60 -22.65 3.08
C LYS A 50 -5.21 -23.25 3.06
N LYS A 51 -4.54 -23.08 1.91
CA LYS A 51 -3.20 -23.61 1.67
C LYS A 51 -2.50 -22.80 0.60
N ILE A 52 -1.20 -22.66 0.75
CA ILE A 52 -0.31 -22.10 -0.27
C ILE A 52 0.74 -23.15 -0.59
N ASP A 53 0.97 -23.40 -1.88
CA ASP A 53 2.03 -24.28 -2.36
C ASP A 53 3.03 -23.47 -3.20
N TYR A 54 4.25 -23.41 -2.70
CA TYR A 54 5.36 -22.68 -3.30
C TYR A 54 6.33 -23.55 -4.10
N LYS A 55 6.08 -24.86 -4.24
CA LYS A 55 7.03 -25.80 -4.87
C LYS A 55 7.45 -25.38 -6.26
N ASP A 56 6.48 -25.02 -7.12
CA ASP A 56 6.76 -24.63 -8.50
C ASP A 56 7.44 -23.24 -8.56
N VAL A 57 7.25 -22.41 -7.56
CA VAL A 57 7.93 -21.12 -7.42
C VAL A 57 9.40 -21.34 -7.07
N LEU A 58 9.68 -22.10 -6.02
CA LEU A 58 11.03 -22.38 -5.53
C LEU A 58 11.88 -23.14 -6.56
N SER A 59 11.26 -24.03 -7.37
CA SER A 59 11.94 -24.75 -8.44
C SER A 59 12.15 -23.94 -9.72
N SER A 60 11.69 -22.69 -9.76
CA SER A 60 11.82 -21.83 -10.95
C SER A 60 13.23 -21.29 -11.09
N GLU A 61 13.67 -21.17 -12.35
CA GLU A 61 15.01 -20.67 -12.70
C GLU A 61 15.26 -19.28 -12.06
N GLY A 62 16.44 -19.15 -11.45
CA GLY A 62 16.91 -17.88 -10.89
C GLY A 62 16.22 -17.42 -9.62
N VAL A 63 15.27 -18.17 -9.09
CA VAL A 63 14.67 -17.93 -7.77
C VAL A 63 15.69 -18.31 -6.70
N VAL A 64 15.86 -17.43 -5.74
CA VAL A 64 16.77 -17.59 -4.60
C VAL A 64 15.99 -17.97 -3.37
N ASP A 65 14.85 -17.28 -3.10
CA ASP A 65 14.04 -17.54 -1.90
C ASP A 65 12.63 -16.96 -2.04
N ILE A 66 11.78 -17.23 -1.05
CA ILE A 66 10.45 -16.68 -0.88
C ILE A 66 10.33 -16.14 0.54
N ILE A 67 9.91 -14.88 0.65
CA ILE A 67 9.61 -14.24 1.94
C ILE A 67 8.10 -14.25 2.19
N THR A 68 7.72 -14.65 3.38
CA THR A 68 6.33 -14.75 3.85
C THR A 68 6.13 -14.04 5.19
N GLU A 69 4.92 -14.06 5.73
CA GLU A 69 4.63 -13.56 7.08
C GLU A 69 5.57 -14.14 8.16
N LYS A 70 6.05 -15.38 7.98
CA LYS A 70 6.88 -16.08 8.97
C LYS A 70 8.32 -15.55 9.03
N ASP A 71 8.76 -14.89 7.96
CA ASP A 71 10.12 -14.39 7.80
C ASP A 71 10.25 -12.95 8.30
N ILE A 72 9.18 -12.36 8.81
CA ILE A 72 9.16 -11.02 9.38
C ILE A 72 9.60 -11.11 10.84
N GLU A 73 10.80 -10.62 11.14
CA GLU A 73 11.38 -10.63 12.49
C GLU A 73 10.66 -9.70 13.48
N GLY A 74 9.93 -8.71 12.98
CA GLY A 74 9.22 -7.74 13.79
C GLY A 74 7.72 -7.97 13.83
N ILE A 75 6.97 -6.88 13.95
CA ILE A 75 5.52 -6.89 13.90
C ILE A 75 5.09 -6.86 12.43
N ASN A 76 4.32 -7.85 11.99
CA ASN A 76 3.74 -7.90 10.65
C ASN A 76 2.58 -6.89 10.50
N ASP A 77 2.89 -5.62 10.66
CA ASP A 77 1.92 -4.53 10.59
C ASP A 77 2.63 -3.19 10.34
N VAL A 78 2.26 -2.51 9.26
CA VAL A 78 2.81 -1.21 8.86
C VAL A 78 1.86 -0.05 9.14
N GLY A 79 0.74 -0.29 9.80
CA GLY A 79 -0.23 0.75 10.15
C GLY A 79 0.37 1.82 11.06
N PRO A 80 0.53 3.07 10.59
CA PRO A 80 1.23 4.11 11.34
C PRO A 80 0.42 4.65 12.52
N ILE A 81 -0.90 4.63 12.41
CA ILE A 81 -1.83 5.18 13.42
C ILE A 81 -2.72 4.07 13.96
N PHE A 82 -3.32 3.29 13.08
CA PHE A 82 -4.18 2.16 13.42
C PHE A 82 -3.50 0.87 13.00
N LYS A 83 -3.54 -0.13 13.88
CA LYS A 83 -3.05 -1.47 13.56
C LYS A 83 -4.03 -2.22 12.67
N GLY A 84 -3.50 -3.09 11.79
CA GLY A 84 -4.30 -3.92 10.89
C GLY A 84 -3.77 -3.98 9.45
N ASP A 85 -2.80 -3.14 9.08
CA ASP A 85 -2.19 -3.15 7.75
C ASP A 85 -1.02 -4.12 7.71
N LYS A 86 -1.32 -5.38 7.44
CA LYS A 86 -0.30 -6.44 7.40
C LYS A 86 0.66 -6.28 6.22
N ILE A 87 1.95 -6.50 6.46
CA ILE A 87 2.97 -6.60 5.40
C ILE A 87 2.64 -7.78 4.49
N PHE A 88 2.44 -8.97 5.07
CA PHE A 88 1.93 -10.14 4.35
C PHE A 88 0.76 -10.76 5.10
N THR A 89 -0.26 -11.21 4.37
CA THR A 89 -1.35 -11.98 4.96
C THR A 89 -1.16 -13.47 4.70
N SER A 90 -1.39 -14.28 5.72
CA SER A 90 -1.32 -15.75 5.64
C SER A 90 -2.68 -16.44 5.78
N LYS A 91 -3.71 -15.70 6.22
CA LYS A 91 -5.01 -16.31 6.55
C LYS A 91 -6.18 -15.60 5.89
N ASN A 92 -6.38 -14.32 6.16
CA ASN A 92 -7.55 -13.58 5.70
C ASN A 92 -7.18 -12.63 4.57
N ILE A 93 -7.93 -12.68 3.47
CA ILE A 93 -7.86 -11.69 2.41
C ILE A 93 -9.00 -10.71 2.61
N GLU A 94 -8.68 -9.42 2.68
CA GLU A 94 -9.59 -8.33 2.98
C GLU A 94 -9.82 -7.40 1.79
N TYR A 95 -8.88 -7.38 0.83
CA TYR A 95 -8.99 -6.59 -0.40
C TYR A 95 -8.25 -7.26 -1.56
N TYR A 96 -8.63 -6.89 -2.78
CA TYR A 96 -7.96 -7.34 -4.01
C TYR A 96 -6.55 -6.74 -4.08
N GLY A 97 -5.56 -7.56 -4.41
CA GLY A 97 -4.17 -7.10 -4.45
C GLY A 97 -3.49 -7.06 -3.08
N GLN A 98 -4.05 -7.69 -2.04
CA GLN A 98 -3.38 -7.78 -0.74
C GLN A 98 -2.11 -8.63 -0.84
N PRO A 99 -0.94 -8.16 -0.31
CA PRO A 99 0.31 -8.91 -0.32
C PRO A 99 0.21 -10.22 0.48
N ILE A 100 0.73 -11.29 -0.09
CA ILE A 100 0.74 -12.62 0.54
C ILE A 100 2.17 -13.11 0.77
N PHE A 101 3.07 -12.88 -0.18
CA PHE A 101 4.47 -13.29 -0.15
C PHE A 101 5.30 -12.42 -1.08
N ALA A 102 6.63 -12.54 -1.03
CA ALA A 102 7.53 -11.98 -2.02
C ALA A 102 8.46 -13.06 -2.57
N VAL A 103 8.70 -13.05 -3.88
CA VAL A 103 9.68 -13.92 -4.54
C VAL A 103 10.97 -13.15 -4.72
N ILE A 104 12.07 -13.72 -4.27
CA ILE A 104 13.41 -13.20 -4.44
C ILE A 104 14.10 -13.93 -5.58
N ALA A 105 14.54 -13.23 -6.61
CA ALA A 105 15.21 -13.82 -7.76
C ALA A 105 16.35 -12.94 -8.29
N LYS A 106 17.17 -13.52 -9.17
CA LYS A 106 18.32 -12.85 -9.79
C LYS A 106 17.93 -11.70 -10.73
N THR A 107 16.70 -11.69 -11.24
CA THR A 107 16.16 -10.60 -12.07
C THR A 107 14.68 -10.39 -11.78
N ASN A 108 14.19 -9.16 -12.00
CA ASN A 108 12.79 -8.82 -11.85
C ASN A 108 11.87 -9.71 -12.70
N ASN A 109 12.26 -10.01 -13.95
CA ASN A 109 11.48 -10.85 -14.85
C ASN A 109 11.37 -12.30 -14.37
N LEU A 110 12.44 -12.86 -13.82
CA LEU A 110 12.40 -14.21 -13.24
C LEU A 110 11.50 -14.25 -12.01
N ALA A 111 11.61 -13.25 -11.12
CA ALA A 111 10.74 -13.14 -9.96
C ALA A 111 9.26 -13.04 -10.34
N LYS A 112 8.91 -12.18 -11.33
CA LYS A 112 7.55 -12.06 -11.85
C LYS A 112 6.99 -13.36 -12.41
N LYS A 113 7.76 -14.03 -13.28
CA LYS A 113 7.37 -15.32 -13.86
C LYS A 113 7.18 -16.41 -12.81
N ALA A 114 8.05 -16.44 -11.81
CA ALA A 114 7.96 -17.40 -10.73
C ALA A 114 6.75 -17.14 -9.82
N ALA A 115 6.48 -15.89 -9.46
CA ALA A 115 5.35 -15.52 -8.62
C ALA A 115 3.99 -15.98 -9.19
N LEU A 116 3.86 -16.02 -10.52
CA LEU A 116 2.65 -16.52 -11.19
C LEU A 116 2.43 -18.03 -11.05
N LYS A 117 3.44 -18.80 -10.64
CA LYS A 117 3.32 -20.25 -10.48
C LYS A 117 2.82 -20.69 -9.11
N VAL A 118 2.62 -19.74 -8.19
CA VAL A 118 2.08 -20.06 -6.86
C VAL A 118 0.69 -20.68 -6.98
N LYS A 119 0.42 -21.69 -6.17
CA LYS A 119 -0.90 -22.31 -6.06
C LYS A 119 -1.49 -21.96 -4.70
N ILE A 120 -2.59 -21.22 -4.71
CA ILE A 120 -3.27 -20.78 -3.50
C ILE A 120 -4.69 -21.35 -3.50
N ASP A 121 -5.00 -22.16 -2.51
CA ASP A 121 -6.35 -22.67 -2.24
C ASP A 121 -7.09 -21.64 -1.38
N LEU A 122 -8.19 -21.08 -1.94
CA LEU A 122 -8.95 -19.98 -1.36
C LEU A 122 -10.41 -20.37 -1.14
N LYS A 123 -10.91 -20.09 0.05
CA LYS A 123 -12.35 -20.01 0.30
C LYS A 123 -12.80 -18.57 0.08
N ILE A 124 -13.29 -18.26 -1.12
CA ILE A 124 -13.75 -16.93 -1.49
C ILE A 124 -15.07 -16.61 -0.80
N SER A 125 -15.26 -15.36 -0.41
CA SER A 125 -16.46 -14.81 0.19
C SER A 125 -16.92 -13.56 -0.54
N LYS A 126 -18.20 -13.21 -0.45
CA LYS A 126 -18.72 -11.99 -1.07
C LYS A 126 -18.18 -10.75 -0.36
N PRO A 127 -17.47 -9.84 -1.06
CA PRO A 127 -17.00 -8.59 -0.46
C PRO A 127 -18.15 -7.58 -0.34
N ILE A 128 -17.96 -6.58 0.53
CA ILE A 128 -18.80 -5.39 0.62
C ILE A 128 -18.06 -4.27 -0.11
N VAL A 129 -18.60 -3.83 -1.25
CA VAL A 129 -17.94 -2.87 -2.13
C VAL A 129 -18.74 -1.58 -2.35
N SER A 130 -19.88 -1.42 -1.69
CA SER A 130 -20.66 -0.19 -1.76
C SER A 130 -20.91 0.41 -0.39
N ILE A 131 -20.99 1.73 -0.34
CA ILE A 131 -21.27 2.49 0.90
C ILE A 131 -22.63 2.09 1.47
N GLU A 132 -23.63 1.94 0.62
CA GLU A 132 -24.99 1.57 1.01
C GLU A 132 -25.04 0.20 1.68
N GLU A 133 -24.33 -0.78 1.12
CA GLU A 133 -24.26 -2.13 1.70
C GLU A 133 -23.48 -2.11 3.03
N ALA A 134 -22.37 -1.36 3.10
CA ALA A 134 -21.58 -1.20 4.31
C ALA A 134 -22.39 -0.57 5.45
N LEU A 135 -23.15 0.48 5.16
CA LEU A 135 -24.05 1.14 6.14
C LEU A 135 -25.15 0.18 6.61
N LYS A 136 -25.79 -0.52 5.65
CA LYS A 136 -26.86 -1.49 5.98
C LYS A 136 -26.35 -2.62 6.87
N LYS A 137 -25.13 -3.11 6.62
CA LYS A 137 -24.51 -4.19 7.39
C LYS A 137 -23.75 -3.71 8.62
N LYS A 138 -23.69 -2.39 8.87
CA LYS A 138 -22.88 -1.75 9.92
C LYS A 138 -21.40 -2.19 9.88
N SER A 139 -20.88 -2.37 8.67
CA SER A 139 -19.49 -2.76 8.42
C SER A 139 -18.64 -1.51 8.25
N PHE A 140 -18.01 -1.07 9.32
CA PHE A 140 -17.17 0.13 9.36
C PHE A 140 -15.70 -0.26 9.52
N VAL A 141 -14.81 0.48 8.83
CA VAL A 141 -13.36 0.33 8.99
C VAL A 141 -12.93 0.84 10.37
N LEU A 142 -13.48 1.99 10.78
CA LEU A 142 -13.25 2.61 12.08
C LEU A 142 -14.57 2.86 12.79
N LYS A 143 -14.52 2.93 14.12
CA LYS A 143 -15.69 3.33 14.91
C LYS A 143 -16.14 4.74 14.52
N PRO A 144 -17.44 4.96 14.27
CA PRO A 144 -17.94 6.31 13.97
C PRO A 144 -17.59 7.28 15.10
N LYS A 145 -17.09 8.45 14.72
CA LYS A 145 -16.83 9.55 15.65
C LYS A 145 -17.87 10.63 15.43
N HIS A 146 -18.41 11.15 16.50
CA HIS A 146 -19.40 12.22 16.47
C HIS A 146 -18.82 13.47 17.09
N LEU A 147 -18.85 14.58 16.33
CA LEU A 147 -18.55 15.91 16.81
C LEU A 147 -19.81 16.73 16.63
N THR A 148 -20.37 17.25 17.73
CA THR A 148 -21.59 18.05 17.72
C THR A 148 -21.36 19.37 18.41
N ARG A 149 -21.92 20.45 17.83
CA ARG A 149 -21.98 21.76 18.45
C ARG A 149 -23.40 22.31 18.32
N GLY A 150 -24.01 22.66 19.44
CA GLY A 150 -25.41 23.12 19.50
C GLY A 150 -26.41 21.97 19.30
N ASN A 151 -27.64 22.31 18.96
CA ASN A 151 -28.73 21.36 18.73
C ASN A 151 -29.19 21.41 17.26
N ILE A 152 -28.79 20.40 16.50
CA ILE A 152 -29.10 20.31 15.06
C ILE A 152 -30.62 20.23 14.82
N LYS A 153 -31.36 19.49 15.66
CA LYS A 153 -32.81 19.32 15.50
C LYS A 153 -33.55 20.66 15.68
N ASP A 154 -33.12 21.47 16.64
CA ASP A 154 -33.70 22.80 16.86
C ASP A 154 -33.29 23.76 15.75
N GLY A 155 -32.08 23.67 15.22
CA GLY A 155 -31.63 24.41 14.05
C GLY A 155 -32.55 24.17 12.87
N PHE A 156 -32.81 22.90 12.49
CA PHE A 156 -33.75 22.58 11.42
C PHE A 156 -35.17 23.07 11.65
N LYS A 157 -35.68 22.97 12.90
CA LYS A 157 -37.03 23.47 13.24
C LYS A 157 -37.18 24.98 13.09
N LYS A 158 -36.09 25.74 13.33
CA LYS A 158 -36.07 27.22 13.26
C LYS A 158 -35.69 27.75 11.88
N SER A 159 -35.34 26.88 10.94
CA SER A 159 -34.92 27.28 9.58
C SER A 159 -36.15 27.52 8.70
N ASP A 160 -36.23 28.70 8.07
CA ASP A 160 -37.32 29.03 7.14
C ASP A 160 -37.25 28.22 5.85
N ASN A 161 -36.03 27.85 5.42
CA ASN A 161 -35.78 27.09 4.22
C ASN A 161 -34.85 25.89 4.49
N ILE A 162 -35.21 24.71 4.00
CA ILE A 162 -34.41 23.50 4.11
C ILE A 162 -34.16 22.95 2.71
N LEU A 163 -32.89 22.87 2.30
CA LEU A 163 -32.48 22.20 1.08
C LEU A 163 -31.97 20.78 1.41
N LYS A 164 -32.41 19.80 0.62
CA LYS A 164 -31.96 18.42 0.72
C LYS A 164 -31.39 17.97 -0.62
N GLY A 165 -30.24 17.33 -0.60
CA GLY A 165 -29.60 16.83 -1.80
C GLY A 165 -28.71 15.63 -1.52
N LYS A 166 -28.26 14.99 -2.59
CA LYS A 166 -27.28 13.91 -2.56
C LYS A 166 -26.13 14.29 -3.49
N LEU A 167 -24.91 14.29 -2.96
CA LEU A 167 -23.70 14.48 -3.73
C LEU A 167 -22.96 13.15 -3.80
N TYR A 168 -22.50 12.80 -4.99
CA TYR A 168 -21.63 11.65 -5.20
C TYR A 168 -20.23 12.13 -5.60
N SER A 169 -19.21 11.70 -4.85
CA SER A 169 -17.80 11.96 -5.17
C SER A 169 -17.09 10.63 -5.25
N GLY A 170 -16.40 10.38 -6.35
CA GLY A 170 -15.57 9.19 -6.54
C GLY A 170 -14.29 9.24 -5.70
N GLY A 171 -13.64 8.10 -5.56
CA GLY A 171 -12.30 8.02 -4.98
C GLY A 171 -11.29 8.78 -5.84
N GLN A 172 -10.26 9.29 -5.20
CA GLN A 172 -9.14 9.96 -5.87
C GLN A 172 -7.83 9.32 -5.44
N ASP A 173 -6.89 9.23 -6.39
CA ASP A 173 -5.53 8.80 -6.16
C ASP A 173 -4.55 9.89 -6.57
N HIS A 174 -3.46 10.05 -5.84
CA HIS A 174 -2.46 11.08 -6.12
C HIS A 174 -1.76 10.85 -7.46
N PHE A 175 -1.58 9.61 -7.86
CA PHE A 175 -0.96 9.20 -9.12
C PHE A 175 0.35 9.94 -9.41
N TYR A 176 1.26 9.91 -8.45
CA TYR A 176 2.58 10.55 -8.60
C TYR A 176 3.46 9.82 -9.61
N LEU A 177 4.47 10.54 -10.13
CA LEU A 177 5.32 10.08 -11.24
C LEU A 177 6.22 8.90 -10.85
N GLU A 178 6.82 8.95 -9.66
CA GLU A 178 7.73 7.93 -9.17
C GLU A 178 6.98 6.65 -8.77
N GLY A 179 7.44 5.50 -9.28
CA GLY A 179 6.96 4.19 -8.86
C GLY A 179 7.30 3.89 -7.40
N GLN A 180 6.58 2.95 -6.80
CA GLN A 180 6.88 2.49 -5.43
C GLN A 180 8.01 1.46 -5.47
N ILE A 181 9.23 1.93 -5.31
CA ILE A 181 10.46 1.13 -5.36
C ILE A 181 11.25 1.37 -4.07
N ALA A 182 11.87 0.30 -3.56
CA ALA A 182 12.79 0.38 -2.44
C ALA A 182 14.04 -0.44 -2.76
N ILE A 183 15.22 0.14 -2.52
CA ILE A 183 16.51 -0.52 -2.61
C ILE A 183 17.09 -0.58 -1.20
N THR A 184 17.54 -1.78 -0.78
CA THR A 184 18.21 -1.98 0.51
C THR A 184 19.64 -2.44 0.26
N LEU A 185 20.59 -1.71 0.82
CA LEU A 185 22.01 -2.03 0.76
C LEU A 185 22.49 -2.38 2.17
N PRO A 186 23.04 -3.60 2.41
CA PRO A 186 23.59 -3.96 3.70
C PRO A 186 24.82 -3.11 3.99
N CYS A 187 24.90 -2.55 5.19
CA CYS A 187 26.03 -1.77 5.66
C CYS A 187 26.54 -2.34 6.99
N LEU A 188 27.86 -2.38 7.17
CA LEU A 188 28.49 -2.86 8.41
C LEU A 188 28.16 -2.00 9.64
N LEU A 189 27.81 -0.72 9.42
CA LEU A 189 27.51 0.26 10.50
C LEU A 189 26.02 0.43 10.75
N TYR A 190 25.18 0.13 9.76
CA TYR A 190 23.73 0.35 9.82
C TYR A 190 23.00 -0.87 9.25
N THR A 191 21.89 -1.22 9.86
CA THR A 191 21.07 -2.35 9.40
C THR A 191 20.34 -2.06 8.09
N SER A 192 19.98 -0.81 7.86
CA SER A 192 19.38 -0.33 6.59
C SER A 192 19.22 1.18 6.62
N PRO A 193 19.55 1.93 5.57
CA PRO A 193 19.15 3.33 5.49
C PRO A 193 17.65 3.44 5.35
N SER A 194 17.06 4.42 6.03
CA SER A 194 15.65 4.76 5.86
C SER A 194 15.42 5.30 4.44
N PRO A 195 14.30 4.98 3.76
CA PRO A 195 13.94 5.59 2.48
C PRO A 195 13.84 7.13 2.50
N ARG A 196 13.89 7.74 3.69
CA ARG A 196 13.88 9.20 3.89
C ARG A 196 15.26 9.85 3.90
N ASP A 197 16.31 9.06 3.84
CA ASP A 197 17.70 9.55 4.01
C ASP A 197 18.39 9.84 2.67
N TYR A 198 17.62 9.91 1.55
CA TYR A 198 18.09 10.24 0.21
C TYR A 198 17.40 11.47 -0.37
#